data_7b5133c8b430304042baa7676ae615ec
#
_entry.id   7b5133c8b430304042baa7676ae615ec
#
_cell.length_a   1.000
_cell.length_b   1.000
_cell.length_c   1.000
_cell.angle_alpha   90.00
_cell.angle_beta   90.00
_cell.angle_gamma   90.00
#
_symmetry.space_group_name_H-M   'P 1'
#
loop_
_entity.id
_entity.type
_entity.pdbx_description
1 polymer ?
#
loop_
_entity_poly.entity_id
_entity_poly.type
_entity_poly.pdbx_seq_one_letter_code
_entity_poly.pdbx_strand_id
1 'polypeptide(L)'
;MLIIIIIATFISTFLGGLFALKFKDRLHLILGFSAGAVIGVAFFDLIPEAISLGSKLYDISTITAVVAGGFITYMILDRFVILHGHTHDEEDSSHSHKSHRGKLGAGSLSFHSFIDGAAIGLAFQVSASVGAIVSVAVLVHDFSDGINTVNMILKNKGERKEAFKWLFIDAIAPVAGVFSTFFFTLPDSALGILLAVFSGFFLYIGASDLLPESHHSHPTKWTTIMTVLGITVLFVAIRLANL
;
A
#
# COMPACT_ATOMS: atom_id res chain seq x y z
N MET A 1 -2.89 8.31 -20.09
CA MET A 1 -3.47 8.01 -18.77
C MET A 1 -2.38 7.56 -17.76
N LEU A 2 -1.60 6.52 -18.05
CA LEU A 2 -0.57 5.97 -17.13
C LEU A 2 0.45 7.01 -16.65
N ILE A 3 0.96 7.89 -17.52
CA ILE A 3 1.90 8.97 -17.14
C ILE A 3 1.29 9.91 -16.09
N ILE A 4 0.01 10.26 -16.24
CA ILE A 4 -0.69 11.13 -15.29
C ILE A 4 -0.76 10.43 -13.92
N ILE A 5 -1.04 9.13 -13.91
CA ILE A 5 -1.11 8.31 -12.69
C ILE A 5 0.26 8.24 -12.00
N ILE A 6 1.32 7.98 -12.76
CA ILE A 6 2.70 7.96 -12.23
C ILE A 6 3.07 9.30 -11.55
N ILE A 7 2.70 10.41 -12.17
CA ILE A 7 2.92 11.73 -11.58
C ILE A 7 2.04 11.91 -10.33
N ALA A 8 0.80 11.44 -10.37
CA ALA A 8 -0.13 11.56 -9.26
C ALA A 8 0.28 10.72 -8.04
N THR A 9 0.80 9.48 -8.22
CA THR A 9 1.33 8.66 -7.12
C THR A 9 2.51 9.34 -6.45
N PHE A 10 3.48 9.82 -7.24
CA PHE A 10 4.59 10.60 -6.71
C PHE A 10 4.11 11.81 -5.86
N ILE A 11 3.18 12.59 -6.40
CA ILE A 11 2.64 13.78 -5.74
C ILE A 11 1.87 13.37 -4.46
N SER A 12 1.09 12.29 -4.50
CA SER A 12 0.30 11.83 -3.35
C SER A 12 1.19 11.47 -2.17
N THR A 13 2.17 10.59 -2.37
CA THR A 13 3.16 10.19 -1.35
C THR A 13 3.91 11.40 -0.80
N PHE A 14 4.39 12.27 -1.71
CA PHE A 14 5.18 13.44 -1.32
C PHE A 14 4.36 14.44 -0.51
N LEU A 15 3.12 14.72 -0.92
CA LEU A 15 2.21 15.59 -0.18
C LEU A 15 1.83 15.01 1.19
N GLY A 16 1.63 13.69 1.27
CA GLY A 16 1.38 12.99 2.54
C GLY A 16 2.50 13.23 3.55
N GLY A 17 3.75 13.05 3.13
CA GLY A 17 4.90 13.31 4.00
C GLY A 17 5.04 14.77 4.40
N LEU A 18 4.79 15.71 3.49
CA LEU A 18 4.75 17.14 3.82
C LEU A 18 3.63 17.47 4.82
N PHE A 19 2.48 16.82 4.68
CA PHE A 19 1.35 16.97 5.57
C PHE A 19 1.70 16.49 6.99
N ALA A 20 2.41 15.38 7.13
CA ALA A 20 2.85 14.85 8.42
C ALA A 20 3.76 15.84 9.20
N LEU A 21 4.55 16.63 8.48
CA LEU A 21 5.41 17.65 9.09
C LEU A 21 4.63 18.84 9.68
N LYS A 22 3.39 19.05 9.23
CA LYS A 22 2.59 20.25 9.55
C LYS A 22 1.33 19.94 10.37
N PHE A 23 0.67 18.80 10.14
CA PHE A 23 -0.65 18.48 10.72
C PHE A 23 -0.62 17.10 11.39
N LYS A 24 -0.72 17.05 12.72
CA LYS A 24 -0.66 15.79 13.48
C LYS A 24 -2.05 15.26 13.90
N ASP A 25 -3.07 16.12 14.02
CA ASP A 25 -4.28 15.78 14.79
C ASP A 25 -5.41 15.06 14.02
N ARG A 26 -5.34 14.96 12.68
CA ARG A 26 -6.42 14.36 11.86
C ARG A 26 -5.98 13.19 10.99
N LEU A 27 -4.77 12.68 11.19
CA LEU A 27 -4.19 11.61 10.41
C LEU A 27 -5.00 10.31 10.50
N HIS A 28 -5.58 10.01 11.66
CA HIS A 28 -6.39 8.81 11.91
C HIS A 28 -7.63 8.69 10.99
N LEU A 29 -8.25 9.81 10.59
CA LEU A 29 -9.39 9.78 9.67
C LEU A 29 -8.97 9.44 8.25
N ILE A 30 -7.83 9.96 7.81
CA ILE A 30 -7.25 9.67 6.49
C ILE A 30 -6.84 8.20 6.43
N LEU A 31 -6.15 7.69 7.45
CA LEU A 31 -5.77 6.27 7.56
C LEU A 31 -7.00 5.36 7.54
N GLY A 32 -8.07 5.72 8.25
CA GLY A 32 -9.32 4.96 8.24
C GLY A 32 -9.95 4.91 6.84
N PHE A 33 -10.02 6.03 6.13
CA PHE A 33 -10.52 6.07 4.76
C PHE A 33 -9.64 5.27 3.80
N SER A 34 -8.32 5.42 3.90
CA SER A 34 -7.35 4.66 3.09
C SER A 34 -7.48 3.16 3.31
N ALA A 35 -7.58 2.71 4.58
CA ALA A 35 -7.82 1.31 4.91
C ALA A 35 -9.07 0.76 4.21
N GLY A 36 -10.18 1.51 4.29
CA GLY A 36 -11.42 1.15 3.62
C GLY A 36 -11.28 1.09 2.10
N ALA A 37 -10.59 2.04 1.48
CA ALA A 37 -10.37 2.08 0.04
C ALA A 37 -9.56 0.86 -0.44
N VAL A 38 -8.47 0.54 0.24
CA VAL A 38 -7.61 -0.62 -0.09
C VAL A 38 -8.36 -1.95 0.06
N ILE A 39 -9.09 -2.12 1.17
CA ILE A 39 -9.95 -3.30 1.38
C ILE A 39 -11.03 -3.38 0.29
N GLY A 40 -11.67 -2.24 -0.03
CA GLY A 40 -12.70 -2.17 -1.06
C GLY A 40 -12.19 -2.60 -2.44
N VAL A 41 -11.02 -2.13 -2.86
CA VAL A 41 -10.44 -2.53 -4.15
C VAL A 41 -10.07 -4.01 -4.16
N ALA A 42 -9.52 -4.54 -3.07
CA ALA A 42 -9.19 -5.95 -3.00
C ALA A 42 -10.42 -6.84 -3.22
N PHE A 43 -11.54 -6.55 -2.53
CA PHE A 43 -12.76 -7.37 -2.61
C PHE A 43 -13.60 -7.14 -3.87
N PHE A 44 -13.67 -5.91 -4.37
CA PHE A 44 -14.65 -5.56 -5.42
C PHE A 44 -14.03 -5.44 -6.82
N ASP A 45 -12.69 -5.42 -6.92
CA ASP A 45 -11.98 -5.34 -8.20
C ASP A 45 -10.95 -6.46 -8.35
N LEU A 46 -9.90 -6.50 -7.53
CA LEU A 46 -8.76 -7.39 -7.72
C LEU A 46 -9.12 -8.88 -7.62
N ILE A 47 -9.88 -9.29 -6.60
CA ILE A 47 -10.29 -10.70 -6.43
C ILE A 47 -11.21 -11.14 -7.56
N PRO A 48 -12.28 -10.41 -7.92
CA PRO A 48 -13.12 -10.74 -9.07
C PRO A 48 -12.33 -10.86 -10.37
N GLU A 49 -11.43 -9.93 -10.65
CA GLU A 49 -10.62 -9.93 -11.87
C GLU A 49 -9.59 -11.08 -11.87
N ALA A 50 -8.97 -11.36 -10.72
CA ALA A 50 -8.09 -12.52 -10.55
C ALA A 50 -8.82 -13.84 -10.86
N ILE A 51 -10.07 -13.98 -10.40
CA ILE A 51 -10.92 -15.13 -10.70
C ILE A 51 -11.26 -15.16 -12.19
N SER A 52 -11.67 -14.03 -12.78
CA SER A 52 -12.01 -13.93 -14.19
C SER A 52 -10.88 -14.39 -15.12
N LEU A 53 -9.65 -13.89 -14.88
CA LEU A 53 -8.47 -14.22 -15.67
C LEU A 53 -7.90 -15.61 -15.36
N GLY A 54 -7.87 -15.96 -14.08
CA GLY A 54 -7.24 -17.19 -13.60
C GLY A 54 -8.08 -18.44 -13.84
N SER A 55 -9.43 -18.32 -13.87
CA SER A 55 -10.34 -19.47 -14.01
C SER A 55 -10.25 -20.20 -15.36
N LYS A 56 -9.52 -19.64 -16.32
CA LYS A 56 -9.18 -20.34 -17.58
C LYS A 56 -8.25 -21.55 -17.39
N LEU A 57 -7.41 -21.55 -16.34
CA LEU A 57 -6.42 -22.60 -16.06
C LEU A 57 -6.49 -23.15 -14.64
N TYR A 58 -7.06 -22.41 -13.70
CA TYR A 58 -7.08 -22.75 -12.27
C TYR A 58 -8.52 -22.72 -11.75
N ASP A 59 -8.83 -23.58 -10.81
CA ASP A 59 -10.10 -23.54 -10.11
C ASP A 59 -10.14 -22.38 -9.09
N ILE A 60 -11.36 -21.96 -8.71
CA ILE A 60 -11.56 -20.83 -7.80
C ILE A 60 -10.89 -21.09 -6.43
N SER A 61 -10.86 -22.34 -5.98
CA SER A 61 -10.24 -22.73 -4.71
C SER A 61 -8.71 -22.45 -4.75
N THR A 62 -8.06 -22.76 -5.86
CA THR A 62 -6.63 -22.46 -6.08
C THR A 62 -6.39 -20.95 -6.08
N ILE A 63 -7.21 -20.16 -6.78
CA ILE A 63 -7.06 -18.70 -6.86
C ILE A 63 -7.24 -18.08 -5.46
N THR A 64 -8.25 -18.50 -4.72
CA THR A 64 -8.47 -18.00 -3.34
C THR A 64 -7.36 -18.44 -2.37
N ALA A 65 -6.79 -19.63 -2.57
CA ALA A 65 -5.60 -20.06 -1.82
C ALA A 65 -4.37 -19.17 -2.12
N VAL A 66 -4.23 -18.70 -3.37
CA VAL A 66 -3.17 -17.75 -3.76
C VAL A 66 -3.40 -16.39 -3.08
N VAL A 67 -4.65 -15.89 -2.99
CA VAL A 67 -4.97 -14.67 -2.22
C VAL A 67 -4.54 -14.83 -0.76
N ALA A 68 -4.88 -15.96 -0.12
CA ALA A 68 -4.46 -16.25 1.25
C ALA A 68 -2.93 -16.36 1.36
N GLY A 69 -2.28 -16.98 0.37
CA GLY A 69 -0.82 -17.06 0.27
C GLY A 69 -0.16 -15.68 0.16
N GLY A 70 -0.73 -14.77 -0.63
CA GLY A 70 -0.30 -13.37 -0.71
C GLY A 70 -0.40 -12.67 0.64
N PHE A 71 -1.55 -12.77 1.31
CA PHE A 71 -1.75 -12.22 2.65
C PHE A 71 -0.69 -12.73 3.65
N ILE A 72 -0.46 -14.04 3.69
CA ILE A 72 0.54 -14.65 4.57
C ILE A 72 1.96 -14.22 4.20
N THR A 73 2.27 -14.14 2.92
CA THR A 73 3.59 -13.71 2.43
C THR A 73 3.89 -12.28 2.89
N TYR A 74 2.94 -11.37 2.70
CA TYR A 74 3.12 -9.99 3.15
C TYR A 74 3.22 -9.90 4.68
N MET A 75 2.38 -10.63 5.40
CA MET A 75 2.46 -10.74 6.86
C MET A 75 3.85 -11.19 7.34
N ILE A 76 4.45 -12.17 6.66
CA ILE A 76 5.79 -12.67 7.00
C ILE A 76 6.84 -11.59 6.70
N LEU A 77 6.77 -10.95 5.53
CA LEU A 77 7.69 -9.86 5.15
C LEU A 77 7.65 -8.71 6.15
N ASP A 78 6.45 -8.26 6.51
CA ASP A 78 6.25 -7.20 7.51
C ASP A 78 6.84 -7.60 8.87
N ARG A 79 6.56 -8.84 9.34
CA ARG A 79 7.13 -9.37 10.59
C ARG A 79 8.64 -9.48 10.55
N PHE A 80 9.24 -9.87 9.42
CA PHE A 80 10.70 -9.89 9.30
C PHE A 80 11.31 -8.51 9.48
N VAL A 81 10.70 -7.47 8.90
CA VAL A 81 11.15 -6.08 9.06
C VAL A 81 11.04 -5.62 10.51
N ILE A 82 9.91 -5.92 11.16
CA ILE A 82 9.68 -5.57 12.58
C ILE A 82 10.66 -6.33 13.48
N LEU A 83 10.84 -7.65 13.31
CA LEU A 83 11.71 -8.48 14.15
C LEU A 83 13.19 -8.09 14.03
N HIS A 84 13.68 -7.81 12.84
CA HIS A 84 15.06 -7.31 12.69
C HIS A 84 15.27 -5.94 13.34
N GLY A 85 14.19 -5.17 13.55
CA GLY A 85 14.20 -3.98 14.38
C GLY A 85 14.28 -4.27 15.89
N HIS A 86 13.88 -5.46 16.35
CA HIS A 86 13.81 -5.82 17.79
C HIS A 86 15.00 -6.64 18.33
N THR A 87 15.80 -7.31 17.49
CA THR A 87 16.84 -8.24 17.92
C THR A 87 18.10 -7.61 18.51
N HIS A 88 18.13 -6.29 18.75
CA HIS A 88 19.27 -5.59 19.34
C HIS A 88 18.92 -4.75 20.58
N ASP A 89 17.86 -5.10 21.31
CA ASP A 89 17.53 -4.46 22.59
C ASP A 89 18.07 -5.29 23.76
N GLU A 90 19.39 -5.52 23.81
CA GLU A 90 20.11 -5.76 25.08
C GLU A 90 21.09 -4.60 25.30
N GLU A 91 20.77 -3.80 26.32
CA GLU A 91 21.62 -2.92 27.09
C GLU A 91 22.87 -2.33 26.39
N ASP A 92 22.69 -1.32 25.50
CA ASP A 92 23.56 -0.16 25.64
C ASP A 92 22.99 1.08 24.92
N SER A 93 23.05 2.20 25.61
CA SER A 93 22.53 3.49 25.25
C SER A 93 23.35 4.11 24.11
N SER A 94 22.93 4.02 22.88
CA SER A 94 23.41 4.94 21.87
C SER A 94 22.31 5.38 20.89
N HIS A 95 22.30 6.68 20.58
CA HIS A 95 21.41 7.34 19.62
C HIS A 95 21.45 6.73 18.20
N SER A 96 22.47 5.94 17.90
CA SER A 96 22.73 5.30 16.61
C SER A 96 21.72 4.18 16.28
N HIS A 97 21.32 3.35 17.27
CA HIS A 97 20.45 2.20 16.99
C HIS A 97 19.00 2.58 16.65
N LYS A 98 18.47 3.65 17.28
CA LYS A 98 17.09 4.12 16.98
C LYS A 98 16.96 4.70 15.58
N SER A 99 17.97 5.44 15.10
CA SER A 99 17.99 5.96 13.73
C SER A 99 18.02 4.83 12.69
N HIS A 100 18.69 3.71 12.97
CA HIS A 100 18.72 2.55 12.07
C HIS A 100 17.34 1.90 11.89
N ARG A 101 16.57 1.76 12.98
CA ARG A 101 15.18 1.23 12.93
C ARG A 101 14.26 2.11 12.06
N GLY A 102 14.38 3.44 12.18
CA GLY A 102 13.63 4.36 11.33
C GLY A 102 13.91 4.15 9.85
N LYS A 103 15.19 3.95 9.49
CA LYS A 103 15.61 3.70 8.10
C LYS A 103 15.11 2.36 7.55
N LEU A 104 15.17 1.29 8.35
CA LEU A 104 14.65 -0.01 7.96
C LEU A 104 13.14 0.05 7.69
N GLY A 105 12.39 0.71 8.56
CA GLY A 105 10.95 0.89 8.37
C GLY A 105 10.64 1.74 7.14
N ALA A 106 11.33 2.86 6.93
CA ALA A 106 11.17 3.68 5.73
C ALA A 106 11.57 2.92 4.45
N GLY A 107 12.63 2.09 4.50
CA GLY A 107 13.02 1.23 3.39
C GLY A 107 11.98 0.17 3.05
N SER A 108 11.33 -0.42 4.07
CA SER A 108 10.21 -1.35 3.88
C SER A 108 9.02 -0.67 3.20
N LEU A 109 8.64 0.53 3.64
CA LEU A 109 7.58 1.31 3.00
C LEU A 109 7.94 1.64 1.55
N SER A 110 9.16 2.06 1.27
CA SER A 110 9.60 2.32 -0.12
C SER A 110 9.57 1.06 -0.99
N PHE A 111 9.89 -0.11 -0.43
CA PHE A 111 9.76 -1.37 -1.16
C PHE A 111 8.28 -1.73 -1.39
N HIS A 112 7.42 -1.48 -0.41
CA HIS A 112 5.97 -1.60 -0.55
C HIS A 112 5.46 -0.72 -1.69
N SER A 113 5.77 0.58 -1.68
CA SER A 113 5.38 1.52 -2.73
C SER A 113 5.89 1.10 -4.13
N PHE A 114 7.07 0.47 -4.22
CA PHE A 114 7.54 -0.13 -5.48
C PHE A 114 6.61 -1.26 -5.96
N ILE A 115 6.17 -2.14 -5.05
CA ILE A 115 5.24 -3.23 -5.38
C ILE A 115 3.89 -2.66 -5.84
N ASP A 116 3.40 -1.58 -5.23
CA ASP A 116 2.17 -0.91 -5.63
C ASP A 116 2.27 -0.32 -7.04
N GLY A 117 3.40 0.28 -7.36
CA GLY A 117 3.69 0.72 -8.73
C GLY A 117 3.69 -0.43 -9.73
N ALA A 118 4.29 -1.58 -9.36
CA ALA A 118 4.25 -2.78 -10.20
C ALA A 118 2.82 -3.31 -10.36
N ALA A 119 2.01 -3.30 -9.29
CA ALA A 119 0.61 -3.68 -9.34
C ALA A 119 -0.19 -2.78 -10.30
N ILE A 120 0.01 -1.45 -10.26
CA ILE A 120 -0.58 -0.51 -11.24
C ILE A 120 -0.19 -0.90 -12.66
N GLY A 121 1.11 -1.07 -12.93
CA GLY A 121 1.60 -1.37 -14.27
C GLY A 121 1.05 -2.68 -14.82
N LEU A 122 0.97 -3.73 -13.99
CA LEU A 122 0.39 -5.03 -14.37
C LEU A 122 -1.14 -4.95 -14.53
N ALA A 123 -1.83 -4.18 -13.70
CA ALA A 123 -3.26 -3.94 -13.84
C ALA A 123 -3.59 -3.25 -15.19
N PHE A 124 -2.73 -2.35 -15.66
CA PHE A 124 -2.85 -1.75 -17.00
C PHE A 124 -2.59 -2.73 -18.14
N GLN A 125 -1.83 -3.79 -17.92
CA GLN A 125 -1.71 -4.86 -18.92
C GLN A 125 -2.99 -5.68 -19.04
N VAL A 126 -3.82 -5.76 -17.99
CA VAL A 126 -5.14 -6.39 -18.04
C VAL A 126 -6.11 -5.53 -18.85
N SER A 127 -6.37 -4.32 -18.34
CA SER A 127 -7.21 -3.34 -19.03
C SER A 127 -7.00 -1.93 -18.46
N ALA A 128 -7.42 -0.93 -19.23
CA ALA A 128 -7.41 0.46 -18.80
C ALA A 128 -8.32 0.71 -17.58
N SER A 129 -9.45 -0.02 -17.48
CA SER A 129 -10.40 0.08 -16.37
C SER A 129 -9.77 -0.48 -15.09
N VAL A 130 -9.26 -1.71 -15.11
CA VAL A 130 -8.60 -2.36 -13.97
C VAL A 130 -7.40 -1.52 -13.51
N GLY A 131 -6.56 -1.06 -14.44
CA GLY A 131 -5.43 -0.18 -14.12
C GLY A 131 -5.86 1.13 -13.46
N ALA A 132 -6.94 1.76 -13.93
CA ALA A 132 -7.45 2.99 -13.33
C ALA A 132 -7.97 2.76 -11.90
N ILE A 133 -8.72 1.68 -11.64
CA ILE A 133 -9.28 1.35 -10.34
C ILE A 133 -8.17 1.06 -9.33
N VAL A 134 -7.21 0.20 -9.69
CA VAL A 134 -6.04 -0.09 -8.84
C VAL A 134 -5.26 1.20 -8.54
N SER A 135 -5.08 2.07 -9.54
CA SER A 135 -4.39 3.34 -9.35
C SER A 135 -5.09 4.26 -8.36
N VAL A 136 -6.42 4.31 -8.35
CA VAL A 136 -7.18 5.12 -7.37
C VAL A 136 -6.95 4.60 -5.96
N ALA A 137 -6.96 3.28 -5.76
CA ALA A 137 -6.69 2.71 -4.45
C ALA A 137 -5.26 3.00 -3.98
N VAL A 138 -4.27 2.81 -4.87
CA VAL A 138 -2.87 3.13 -4.57
C VAL A 138 -2.73 4.62 -4.22
N LEU A 139 -3.25 5.53 -5.02
CA LEU A 139 -3.19 6.97 -4.76
C LEU A 139 -3.74 7.37 -3.38
N VAL A 140 -4.80 6.70 -2.92
CA VAL A 140 -5.42 7.01 -1.63
C VAL A 140 -4.54 6.56 -0.46
N HIS A 141 -3.89 5.39 -0.54
CA HIS A 141 -3.02 4.95 0.55
C HIS A 141 -1.58 5.47 0.44
N ASP A 142 -1.06 5.76 -0.73
CA ASP A 142 0.23 6.41 -0.96
C ASP A 142 0.39 7.72 -0.15
N PHE A 143 -0.71 8.47 0.00
CA PHE A 143 -0.71 9.65 0.86
C PHE A 143 -0.41 9.27 2.31
N SER A 144 -1.00 8.17 2.80
CA SER A 144 -0.75 7.64 4.15
C SER A 144 0.67 7.10 4.30
N ASP A 145 1.21 6.48 3.25
CA ASP A 145 2.57 5.93 3.26
C ASP A 145 3.62 7.04 3.36
N GLY A 146 3.42 8.15 2.64
CA GLY A 146 4.24 9.33 2.81
C GLY A 146 4.23 9.89 4.23
N ILE A 147 3.05 9.89 4.90
CA ILE A 147 2.92 10.24 6.32
C ILE A 147 3.74 9.29 7.18
N ASN A 148 3.56 7.98 6.97
CA ASN A 148 4.18 6.94 7.78
C ASN A 148 5.71 6.94 7.60
N THR A 149 6.21 7.12 6.39
CA THR A 149 7.64 7.23 6.08
C THR A 149 8.30 8.35 6.86
N VAL A 150 7.71 9.54 6.85
CA VAL A 150 8.22 10.69 7.63
C VAL A 150 8.15 10.41 9.12
N ASN A 151 7.02 9.90 9.62
CA ASN A 151 6.83 9.58 11.03
C ASN A 151 7.81 8.50 11.51
N MET A 152 8.07 7.47 10.70
CA MET A 152 9.01 6.39 11.01
C MET A 152 10.41 6.92 11.31
N ILE A 153 10.90 7.85 10.48
CA ILE A 153 12.21 8.49 10.71
C ILE A 153 12.19 9.38 11.95
N LEU A 154 11.18 10.26 12.09
CA LEU A 154 11.15 11.25 13.17
C LEU A 154 10.90 10.62 14.56
N LYS A 155 10.01 9.62 14.67
CA LYS A 155 9.75 8.88 15.91
C LYS A 155 11.00 8.13 16.38
N ASN A 156 11.85 7.69 15.47
CA ASN A 156 13.11 7.01 15.75
C ASN A 156 14.32 7.96 15.85
N LYS A 157 14.09 9.23 16.21
CA LYS A 157 15.12 10.26 16.42
C LYS A 157 15.97 10.60 15.19
N GLY A 158 15.49 10.30 13.98
CA GLY A 158 16.12 10.74 12.74
C GLY A 158 15.90 12.23 12.50
N GLU A 159 16.77 12.84 11.70
CA GLU A 159 16.70 14.25 11.35
C GLU A 159 15.63 14.53 10.27
N ARG A 160 15.10 15.76 10.22
CA ARG A 160 14.19 16.20 9.16
C ARG A 160 14.77 16.02 7.75
N LYS A 161 16.05 16.27 7.57
CA LYS A 161 16.74 16.08 6.28
C LYS A 161 16.71 14.62 5.83
N GLU A 162 16.85 13.71 6.77
CA GLU A 162 16.77 12.26 6.53
C GLU A 162 15.34 11.83 6.22
N ALA A 163 14.35 12.36 6.94
CA ALA A 163 12.94 12.13 6.66
C ALA A 163 12.58 12.58 5.22
N PHE A 164 13.05 13.74 4.77
CA PHE A 164 12.87 14.19 3.39
C PHE A 164 13.54 13.28 2.35
N LYS A 165 14.75 12.79 2.65
CA LYS A 165 15.45 11.85 1.75
C LYS A 165 14.64 10.57 1.57
N TRP A 166 14.16 9.97 2.67
CA TRP A 166 13.35 8.75 2.61
C TRP A 166 11.98 8.98 1.98
N LEU A 167 11.35 10.12 2.25
CA LEU A 167 10.11 10.51 1.59
C LEU A 167 10.29 10.62 0.07
N PHE A 168 11.41 11.15 -0.40
CA PHE A 168 11.69 11.23 -1.84
C PHE A 168 11.92 9.84 -2.45
N ILE A 169 12.63 8.94 -1.75
CA ILE A 169 12.84 7.56 -2.17
C ILE A 169 11.49 6.83 -2.25
N ASP A 170 10.65 7.01 -1.24
CA ASP A 170 9.32 6.42 -1.17
C ASP A 170 8.41 6.93 -2.30
N ALA A 171 8.37 8.23 -2.53
CA ALA A 171 7.57 8.83 -3.60
C ALA A 171 8.01 8.41 -5.01
N ILE A 172 9.30 8.12 -5.25
CA ILE A 172 9.80 7.66 -6.55
C ILE A 172 9.64 6.14 -6.74
N ALA A 173 9.48 5.39 -5.66
CA ALA A 173 9.39 3.93 -5.69
C ALA A 173 8.24 3.41 -6.56
N PRO A 174 6.98 3.91 -6.46
CA PRO A 174 5.90 3.46 -7.34
C PRO A 174 6.17 3.80 -8.81
N VAL A 175 6.85 4.91 -9.09
CA VAL A 175 7.29 5.26 -10.45
C VAL A 175 8.19 4.17 -11.01
N ALA A 176 9.21 3.76 -10.24
CA ALA A 176 10.13 2.69 -10.62
C ALA A 176 9.39 1.34 -10.76
N GLY A 177 8.41 1.07 -9.90
CA GLY A 177 7.56 -0.11 -9.96
C GLY A 177 6.79 -0.19 -11.28
N VAL A 178 6.09 0.88 -11.69
CA VAL A 178 5.41 0.93 -12.99
C VAL A 178 6.39 0.74 -14.13
N PHE A 179 7.54 1.43 -14.10
CA PHE A 179 8.55 1.29 -15.15
C PHE A 179 9.08 -0.14 -15.28
N SER A 180 9.21 -0.87 -14.18
CA SER A 180 9.67 -2.27 -14.20
C SER A 180 8.78 -3.17 -15.05
N THR A 181 7.47 -2.89 -15.12
CA THR A 181 6.49 -3.69 -15.87
C THR A 181 6.53 -3.48 -17.39
N PHE A 182 7.25 -2.48 -17.88
CA PHE A 182 7.40 -2.26 -19.34
C PHE A 182 8.35 -3.26 -20.01
N PHE A 183 9.17 -3.96 -19.23
CA PHE A 183 10.16 -4.89 -19.76
C PHE A 183 9.61 -6.30 -20.01
N PHE A 184 8.37 -6.57 -19.63
CA PHE A 184 7.73 -7.88 -19.83
C PHE A 184 6.22 -7.75 -19.95
N THR A 185 5.63 -8.69 -20.68
CA THR A 185 4.18 -8.88 -20.79
C THR A 185 3.85 -10.27 -20.28
N LEU A 186 2.74 -10.42 -19.57
CA LEU A 186 2.31 -11.66 -18.97
C LEU A 186 1.02 -12.15 -19.64
N PRO A 187 0.84 -13.48 -19.79
CA PRO A 187 -0.43 -14.02 -20.24
C PRO A 187 -1.52 -13.79 -19.17
N ASP A 188 -2.79 -13.76 -19.61
CA ASP A 188 -3.96 -13.50 -18.74
C ASP A 188 -3.95 -14.33 -17.47
N SER A 189 -3.64 -15.63 -17.57
CA SER A 189 -3.63 -16.53 -16.41
C SER A 189 -2.55 -16.16 -15.38
N ALA A 190 -1.38 -15.72 -15.83
CA ALA A 190 -0.32 -15.25 -14.94
C ALA A 190 -0.68 -13.89 -14.31
N LEU A 191 -1.33 -12.99 -15.08
CA LEU A 191 -1.89 -11.75 -14.54
C LEU A 191 -2.94 -12.03 -13.47
N GLY A 192 -3.84 -13.01 -13.71
CA GLY A 192 -4.84 -13.43 -12.72
C GLY A 192 -4.20 -13.92 -11.40
N ILE A 193 -3.15 -14.73 -11.47
CA ILE A 193 -2.41 -15.18 -10.27
C ILE A 193 -1.72 -14.02 -9.57
N LEU A 194 -1.11 -13.09 -10.31
CA LEU A 194 -0.49 -11.91 -9.71
C LEU A 194 -1.50 -10.98 -9.04
N LEU A 195 -2.66 -10.76 -9.66
CA LEU A 195 -3.75 -9.99 -9.04
C LEU A 195 -4.26 -10.68 -7.76
N ALA A 196 -4.30 -12.02 -7.74
CA ALA A 196 -4.63 -12.76 -6.52
C ALA A 196 -3.60 -12.52 -5.41
N VAL A 197 -2.30 -12.55 -5.72
CA VAL A 197 -1.23 -12.23 -4.76
C VAL A 197 -1.37 -10.79 -4.25
N PHE A 198 -1.55 -9.81 -5.15
CA PHE A 198 -1.73 -8.41 -4.78
C PHE A 198 -2.99 -8.16 -3.97
N SER A 199 -4.09 -8.88 -4.26
CA SER A 199 -5.29 -8.84 -3.43
C SER A 199 -4.98 -9.23 -1.98
N GLY A 200 -4.18 -10.28 -1.79
CA GLY A 200 -3.71 -10.71 -0.47
C GLY A 200 -2.86 -9.65 0.22
N PHE A 201 -1.94 -9.01 -0.51
CA PHE A 201 -1.13 -7.90 0.01
C PHE A 201 -2.00 -6.74 0.46
N PHE A 202 -2.93 -6.29 -0.38
CA PHE A 202 -3.84 -5.19 -0.08
C PHE A 202 -4.75 -5.49 1.10
N LEU A 203 -5.24 -6.74 1.23
CA LEU A 203 -6.01 -7.15 2.40
C LEU A 203 -5.18 -7.07 3.69
N TYR A 204 -3.90 -7.48 3.64
CA TYR A 204 -3.02 -7.37 4.81
C TYR A 204 -2.78 -5.90 5.17
N ILE A 205 -2.40 -5.06 4.21
CA ILE A 205 -2.15 -3.63 4.41
C ILE A 205 -3.38 -2.94 4.98
N GLY A 206 -4.54 -3.12 4.35
CA GLY A 206 -5.78 -2.48 4.78
C GLY A 206 -6.22 -2.92 6.17
N ALA A 207 -6.25 -4.22 6.43
CA ALA A 207 -6.82 -4.78 7.65
C ALA A 207 -5.84 -4.87 8.83
N SER A 208 -4.55 -5.11 8.57
CA SER A 208 -3.56 -5.39 9.61
C SER A 208 -2.62 -4.21 9.87
N ASP A 209 -2.50 -3.27 8.96
CA ASP A 209 -1.62 -2.11 9.09
C ASP A 209 -2.42 -0.80 9.20
N LEU A 210 -3.11 -0.38 8.16
CA LEU A 210 -3.81 0.91 8.12
C LEU A 210 -4.98 1.00 9.12
N LEU A 211 -5.79 -0.06 9.23
CA LEU A 211 -6.96 -0.03 10.10
C LEU A 211 -6.58 0.04 11.59
N PRO A 212 -5.67 -0.80 12.12
CA PRO A 212 -5.19 -0.68 13.50
C PRO A 212 -4.50 0.67 13.78
N GLU A 213 -3.63 1.16 12.87
CA GLU A 213 -2.95 2.45 13.04
C GLU A 213 -3.98 3.60 13.12
N SER A 214 -5.06 3.53 12.33
CA SER A 214 -6.14 4.53 12.38
C SER A 214 -6.86 4.60 13.74
N HIS A 215 -6.86 3.50 14.52
CA HIS A 215 -7.53 3.41 15.82
C HIS A 215 -6.59 3.63 17.02
N HIS A 216 -5.27 3.57 16.82
CA HIS A 216 -4.28 3.63 17.91
C HIS A 216 -4.28 4.95 18.69
N SER A 217 -4.51 6.08 18.03
CA SER A 217 -4.39 7.40 18.64
C SER A 217 -5.66 7.86 19.34
N HIS A 218 -6.82 7.60 18.76
CA HIS A 218 -8.14 7.97 19.29
C HIS A 218 -9.23 7.09 18.65
N PRO A 219 -9.64 6.00 19.31
CA PRO A 219 -10.76 5.18 18.80
C PRO A 219 -12.04 6.01 18.84
N THR A 220 -12.45 6.52 17.69
CA THR A 220 -13.68 7.29 17.54
C THR A 220 -14.61 6.64 16.52
N LYS A 221 -15.92 6.89 16.68
CA LYS A 221 -16.92 6.48 15.68
C LYS A 221 -16.58 7.00 14.28
N TRP A 222 -15.89 8.13 14.20
CA TRP A 222 -15.50 8.77 12.95
C TRP A 222 -14.48 7.95 12.15
N THR A 223 -13.56 7.25 12.80
CA THR A 223 -12.59 6.36 12.13
C THR A 223 -13.31 5.21 11.41
N THR A 224 -14.24 4.55 12.11
CA THR A 224 -15.07 3.49 11.52
C THR A 224 -15.94 4.02 10.37
N ILE A 225 -16.53 5.21 10.53
CA ILE A 225 -17.32 5.85 9.48
C ILE A 225 -16.45 6.12 8.24
N MET A 226 -15.20 6.59 8.43
CA MET A 226 -14.28 6.84 7.33
C MET A 226 -13.86 5.56 6.62
N THR A 227 -13.65 4.46 7.35
CA THR A 227 -13.36 3.14 6.76
C THR A 227 -14.54 2.66 5.90
N VAL A 228 -15.76 2.73 6.43
CA VAL A 228 -16.98 2.36 5.68
C VAL A 228 -17.16 3.27 4.46
N LEU A 229 -16.87 4.56 4.61
CA LEU A 229 -16.92 5.52 3.49
C LEU A 229 -15.91 5.16 2.40
N GLY A 230 -14.66 4.82 2.78
CA GLY A 230 -13.64 4.37 1.83
C GLY A 230 -14.09 3.14 1.03
N ILE A 231 -14.59 2.11 1.73
CA ILE A 231 -15.15 0.91 1.09
C ILE A 231 -16.29 1.28 0.12
N THR A 232 -17.22 2.12 0.56
CA THR A 232 -18.40 2.50 -0.22
C THR A 232 -18.03 3.31 -1.47
N VAL A 233 -17.13 4.28 -1.32
CA VAL A 233 -16.65 5.12 -2.43
C VAL A 233 -16.00 4.26 -3.50
N LEU A 234 -15.11 3.32 -3.11
CA LEU A 234 -14.47 2.43 -4.06
C LEU A 234 -15.49 1.47 -4.72
N PHE A 235 -16.42 0.91 -3.95
CA PHE A 235 -17.48 0.08 -4.53
C PHE A 235 -18.28 0.82 -5.60
N VAL A 236 -18.70 2.07 -5.31
CA VAL A 236 -19.45 2.90 -6.27
C VAL A 236 -18.58 3.25 -7.49
N ALA A 237 -17.33 3.64 -7.28
CA ALA A 237 -16.39 3.97 -8.37
C ALA A 237 -16.17 2.78 -9.31
N ILE A 238 -15.96 1.57 -8.75
CA ILE A 238 -15.79 0.34 -9.51
C ILE A 238 -17.06 0.02 -10.33
N ARG A 239 -18.22 0.16 -9.71
CA ARG A 239 -19.49 -0.08 -10.42
C ARG A 239 -19.71 0.90 -11.58
N LEU A 240 -19.35 2.16 -11.40
CA LEU A 240 -19.46 3.18 -12.45
C LEU A 240 -18.42 3.00 -13.57
N ALA A 241 -17.24 2.50 -13.27
CA ALA A 241 -16.19 2.24 -14.24
C ALA A 241 -16.46 1.00 -15.11
N ASN A 242 -17.29 0.08 -14.64
CA ASN A 242 -17.65 -1.16 -15.32
C ASN A 242 -19.03 -1.08 -16.05
N LEU A 243 -19.66 0.11 -16.09
CA LEU A 243 -20.85 0.41 -16.90
C LEU A 243 -20.46 0.97 -18.27
#